data_74d62a558b587a2a21cc1a314cdec454
#
_entry.id   74d62a558b587a2a21cc1a314cdec454
#
_cell.length_a   1.000
_cell.length_b   1.000
_cell.length_c   1.000
_cell.angle_alpha   90.00
_cell.angle_beta   90.00
_cell.angle_gamma   90.00
#
_symmetry.space_group_name_H-M   'P 1'
#
loop_
_entity.id
_entity.type
_entity.pdbx_description
1 polymer ?
#
loop_
_entity_poly.entity_id
_entity_poly.type
_entity_poly.pdbx_seq_one_letter_code
_entity_poly.pdbx_strand_id
1 'polypeptide(L)' 'MYELVLNDEVVDRAPLANLKQAKIWFMERKKMTEEQFDELGYSVRLVKPKVR' A
#
# COMPACT_ATOMS: atom_id res chain seq x y z
N MET A 1 -8.08 0.64 6.51
CA MET A 1 -6.83 -0.12 6.30
C MET A 1 -6.53 -0.23 4.82
N TYR A 2 -5.26 -0.16 4.48
CA TYR A 2 -4.81 -0.30 3.09
C TYR A 2 -3.84 -1.47 2.98
N GLU A 3 -3.85 -2.11 1.82
CA GLU A 3 -2.94 -3.20 1.52
C GLU A 3 -1.99 -2.80 0.39
N LEU A 4 -0.74 -3.18 0.53
CA LEU A 4 0.23 -3.05 -0.55
C LEU A 4 0.21 -4.33 -1.36
N VAL A 5 -0.01 -4.20 -2.66
CA VAL A 5 -0.16 -5.34 -3.56
C VAL A 5 0.93 -5.33 -4.61
N LEU A 6 1.53 -6.48 -4.84
CA LEU A 6 2.52 -6.68 -5.89
C LEU A 6 2.22 -7.99 -6.59
N ASN A 7 2.01 -7.92 -7.93
CA ASN A 7 1.69 -9.11 -8.74
C ASN A 7 0.48 -9.88 -8.18
N ASP A 8 -0.56 -9.15 -7.83
CA ASP A 8 -1.81 -9.68 -7.27
C ASP A 8 -1.66 -10.33 -5.89
N GLU A 9 -0.52 -10.13 -5.24
CA GLU A 9 -0.31 -10.64 -3.90
C GLU A 9 -0.19 -9.49 -2.91
N VAL A 10 -0.82 -9.64 -1.75
CA VAL A 10 -0.71 -8.68 -0.66
C VAL A 10 0.63 -8.91 0.03
N VAL A 11 1.49 -7.89 0.00
CA VAL A 11 2.84 -8.00 0.58
C VAL A 11 2.99 -7.21 1.87
N ASP A 12 2.08 -6.28 2.14
CA ASP A 12 2.12 -5.51 3.38
C ASP A 12 0.74 -4.89 3.65
N ARG A 13 0.57 -4.35 4.84
CA ARG A 13 -0.67 -3.67 5.24
C ARG A 13 -0.34 -2.44 6.06
N ALA A 14 -1.14 -1.38 5.86
CA ALA A 14 -0.99 -0.14 6.61
C ALA A 14 -2.27 0.13 7.39
N PRO A 15 -2.18 0.31 8.71
CA PRO A 15 -3.36 0.60 9.54
C PRO A 15 -3.71 2.08 9.49
N LEU A 16 -3.91 2.60 8.28
CA LEU A 16 -4.20 4.00 8.03
C LEU A 16 -5.51 4.12 7.28
N ALA A 17 -6.15 5.27 7.39
CA ALA A 17 -7.43 5.52 6.76
C ALA A 17 -7.32 6.44 5.54
N ASN A 18 -6.12 6.88 5.19
CA ASN A 18 -5.88 7.83 4.10
C ASN A 18 -4.97 7.20 3.06
N LEU A 19 -5.42 7.18 1.81
CA LEU A 19 -4.66 6.56 0.72
C LEU A 19 -3.29 7.20 0.53
N LYS A 20 -3.24 8.53 0.57
CA LYS A 20 -2.01 9.26 0.37
C LYS A 20 -0.98 8.92 1.44
N GLN A 21 -1.42 8.90 2.68
CA GLN A 21 -0.55 8.56 3.80
C GLN A 21 -0.14 7.09 3.76
N ALA A 22 -1.05 6.22 3.36
CA ALA A 22 -0.73 4.80 3.24
C ALA A 22 0.36 4.57 2.19
N LYS A 23 0.29 5.26 1.06
CA LYS A 23 1.30 5.14 0.02
C LYS A 23 2.66 5.60 0.52
N ILE A 24 2.70 6.75 1.21
CA ILE A 24 3.93 7.28 1.79
C ILE A 24 4.50 6.30 2.82
N TRP A 25 3.62 5.77 3.66
CA TRP A 25 3.99 4.81 4.70
C TRP A 25 4.68 3.57 4.09
N PHE A 26 4.12 3.02 3.01
CA PHE A 26 4.71 1.87 2.33
C PHE A 26 6.06 2.24 1.68
N MET A 27 6.14 3.41 1.05
CA MET A 27 7.37 3.85 0.41
C MET A 27 8.50 4.01 1.44
N GLU A 28 8.17 4.55 2.61
CA GLU A 28 9.16 4.68 3.68
C GLU A 28 9.59 3.33 4.22
N ARG A 29 8.64 2.42 4.41
CA ARG A 29 8.97 1.08 4.90
C ARG A 29 9.88 0.33 3.93
N LYS A 30 9.66 0.51 2.64
CA LYS A 30 10.43 -0.16 1.60
C LYS A 30 11.63 0.66 1.15
N LYS A 31 11.77 1.87 1.67
CA LYS A 31 12.87 2.81 1.33
C LYS A 31 12.98 3.01 -0.17
N MET A 32 11.88 3.33 -0.81
CA MET A 32 11.85 3.58 -2.24
C MET A 32 11.15 4.89 -2.57
N THR A 33 11.45 5.41 -3.76
CA THR A 33 10.81 6.63 -4.25
C THR A 33 9.49 6.29 -4.92
N GLU A 34 8.71 7.34 -5.22
CA GLU A 34 7.45 7.16 -5.94
C GLU A 34 7.68 6.55 -7.32
N GLU A 35 8.75 6.95 -7.99
CA GLU A 35 9.11 6.38 -9.28
C GLU A 35 9.37 4.89 -9.17
N GLN A 36 10.15 4.50 -8.18
CA GLN A 36 10.44 3.08 -7.96
C GLN A 36 9.19 2.30 -7.60
N PHE A 37 8.32 2.91 -6.81
CA PHE A 37 7.06 2.30 -6.42
C PHE A 37 6.22 1.96 -7.65
N ASP A 38 6.08 2.93 -8.56
CA ASP A 38 5.30 2.72 -9.78
C ASP A 38 5.99 1.75 -10.74
N GLU A 39 7.31 1.85 -10.86
CA GLU A 39 8.09 1.05 -11.79
C GLU A 39 8.10 -0.44 -11.40
N LEU A 40 8.13 -0.72 -10.11
CA LEU A 40 8.13 -2.08 -9.63
C LEU A 40 6.74 -2.74 -9.69
N GLY A 41 5.71 -1.95 -9.97
CA GLY A 41 4.38 -2.49 -10.13
C GLY A 41 3.58 -2.63 -8.84
N TYR A 42 3.98 -1.90 -7.81
CA TYR A 42 3.21 -1.88 -6.57
C TYR A 42 1.91 -1.10 -6.74
N SER A 43 0.90 -1.52 -6.02
CA SER A 43 -0.35 -0.79 -5.93
C SER A 43 -0.86 -0.81 -4.49
N VAL A 44 -1.71 0.16 -4.16
CA VAL A 44 -2.30 0.27 -2.83
C VAL A 44 -3.80 0.09 -2.98
N ARG A 45 -4.37 -0.78 -2.18
CA ARG A 45 -5.78 -1.11 -2.26
C ARG A 45 -6.45 -0.89 -0.91
N LEU A 46 -7.64 -0.28 -0.95
CA LEU A 46 -8.43 -0.10 0.26
C LEU A 46 -9.09 -1.42 0.66
N VAL A 47 -8.89 -1.80 1.90
CA VAL A 47 -9.51 -2.98 2.46
C VAL A 47 -10.60 -2.51 3.42
N LYS A 48 -11.83 -2.88 3.13
CA LYS A 48 -12.94 -2.56 4.01
C LYS A 48 -13.05 -3.63 5.08
N PRO A 49 -13.17 -3.23 6.35
CA PRO A 49 -13.42 -4.22 7.41
C PRO A 49 -14.78 -4.86 7.18
N LYS A 50 -14.87 -6.10 7.57
CA LYS A 50 -16.16 -6.77 7.52
C LYS A 50 -17.05 -6.21 8.61
N VAL A 51 -18.22 -5.72 8.21
CA VAL A 51 -19.20 -5.19 9.13
C VAL A 51 -20.31 -6.22 9.27
N ARG A 52 -20.68 -6.44 10.49
CA ARG A 52 -21.80 -7.34 10.78
C ARG A 52 -23.03 -6.55 11.12
#